data_dd54223150f9ccbf3257f2b4b46ef275
#
_entry.id   dd54223150f9ccbf3257f2b4b46ef275
#
_cell.length_a   1.000
_cell.length_b   1.000
_cell.length_c   1.000
_cell.angle_alpha   90.00
_cell.angle_beta   90.00
_cell.angle_gamma   90.00
#
_symmetry.space_group_name_H-M   'P 1'
#
loop_
_entity.id
_entity.type
_entity.pdbx_description
1 polymer ?
#
loop_
_entity_poly.entity_id
_entity_poly.type
_entity_poly.pdbx_seq_one_letter_code
_entity_poly.pdbx_strand_id
1 'polypeptide(L)'
;MAQQAIKRAITYSVVIGTLLSGHNVIAAESETPPLFTSETPALVPAFTEEVATQDTLNSPSVSKQEVSTKLQSWLPREYKPLYFKQLVDVYQSNDLALIWQDEQITQQLEQQLAEVALTGIQPQFGRWLTLLETAELTPEARDIILSDAFLGYISFVEQINKSGTTLLYRAAVQALPAPTVQAVDHFQLNLQQNTLGRFVISFAPSHPYYPLMKEEVRKQLHQEVIWPVMEGKNSLKPNQSAEEVIALRQILRNLNLLPQLAENEQEVATTIYDEPLIAAVKSFQAAHGLETDGIIGRQTRNWLNMTPIQRAGIMALNIQRLRLTPPIGDTGIWVNIPDYSLYFYANNQLILDSKVIVGRPDRKTPIMSSALNNVVVNPPWNVPTSMTRKDIVPRGKADPGYFSRKGYTIYSGWGNDAYPINPYDIDWENISAANFPYRIWQAPGPTNSLGRYKFNMPNSEAIYLHDTPNHNLFTKNMRAISSGCIRVNKAAQLATILLGDAGWKQDRIDAALKRGSTQYAPIPERIPVYLYYQTAWVAEENSPQYRADIYNYDQSINNATSFLENIKKYL
;
A
#
# COMPACT_ATOMS: atom_id res chain seq x y z
N MET A 1 -41.84 -2.06 5.20
CA MET A 1 -41.98 -0.78 4.49
C MET A 1 -40.60 -0.34 4.00
N ALA A 2 -40.05 -1.01 3.00
CA ALA A 2 -38.77 -0.64 2.34
C ALA A 2 -38.69 -1.34 0.96
N GLN A 3 -39.68 -1.08 0.09
CA GLN A 3 -39.77 -1.62 -1.26
C GLN A 3 -40.39 -0.63 -2.25
N GLN A 4 -40.07 0.67 -2.15
CA GLN A 4 -40.55 1.66 -3.11
C GLN A 4 -39.58 2.84 -3.25
N ALA A 5 -38.42 2.63 -3.81
CA ALA A 5 -37.53 3.74 -4.23
C ALA A 5 -36.51 3.33 -5.30
N ILE A 6 -36.90 2.51 -6.29
CA ILE A 6 -36.07 2.32 -7.49
C ILE A 6 -37.00 2.22 -8.70
N LYS A 7 -37.50 3.38 -9.15
CA LYS A 7 -38.05 3.59 -10.49
C LYS A 7 -38.10 5.08 -10.78
N ARG A 8 -37.04 5.64 -11.35
CA ARG A 8 -37.07 6.85 -12.22
C ARG A 8 -35.66 7.15 -12.73
N ALA A 9 -35.66 7.35 -14.04
CA ALA A 9 -34.64 8.00 -14.86
C ALA A 9 -33.76 7.06 -15.70
N ILE A 10 -34.25 6.62 -16.84
CA ILE A 10 -33.48 6.50 -18.08
C ILE A 10 -34.45 6.82 -19.22
N THR A 11 -34.35 8.04 -19.74
CA THR A 11 -34.91 8.43 -21.04
C THR A 11 -33.73 9.00 -21.83
N TYR A 12 -33.22 8.26 -22.78
CA TYR A 12 -32.32 8.79 -23.80
C TYR A 12 -32.98 8.71 -25.18
N SER A 13 -33.04 9.86 -25.83
CA SER A 13 -33.53 10.07 -27.17
C SER A 13 -32.54 9.53 -28.19
N VAL A 14 -33.07 8.73 -29.12
CA VAL A 14 -32.38 8.21 -30.30
C VAL A 14 -32.42 9.28 -31.38
N VAL A 15 -31.28 9.62 -31.97
CA VAL A 15 -31.18 10.27 -33.27
C VAL A 15 -30.47 9.31 -34.21
N ILE A 16 -31.23 8.90 -35.25
CA ILE A 16 -30.77 8.02 -36.33
C ILE A 16 -30.10 8.88 -37.40
N GLY A 17 -28.90 8.51 -37.81
CA GLY A 17 -28.25 9.02 -39.01
C GLY A 17 -27.62 7.88 -39.80
N THR A 18 -28.29 7.42 -40.84
CA THR A 18 -27.81 6.48 -41.86
C THR A 18 -26.83 7.13 -42.81
N LEU A 19 -25.71 6.47 -43.13
CA LEU A 19 -25.11 6.52 -44.49
C LEU A 19 -24.21 5.29 -44.74
N LEU A 20 -24.31 4.84 -45.98
CA LEU A 20 -23.86 3.57 -46.58
C LEU A 20 -22.40 3.57 -47.02
N SER A 21 -21.90 2.35 -47.12
CA SER A 21 -21.02 1.77 -48.17
C SER A 21 -19.49 1.82 -48.02
N GLY A 22 -18.91 0.63 -48.27
CA GLY A 22 -17.56 0.48 -48.81
C GLY A 22 -16.74 -0.66 -48.19
N HIS A 23 -16.77 -1.83 -48.83
CA HIS A 23 -15.85 -2.95 -48.55
C HIS A 23 -14.40 -2.59 -48.88
N ASN A 24 -13.47 -2.88 -48.00
CA ASN A 24 -12.15 -3.38 -48.40
C ASN A 24 -11.52 -4.12 -47.20
N VAL A 25 -11.29 -5.41 -47.38
CA VAL A 25 -10.52 -6.28 -46.51
C VAL A 25 -9.04 -6.03 -46.82
N ILE A 26 -8.33 -5.40 -45.90
CA ILE A 26 -6.85 -5.39 -45.89
C ILE A 26 -6.43 -6.05 -44.62
N ALA A 27 -5.59 -7.10 -44.75
CA ALA A 27 -4.93 -7.77 -43.65
C ALA A 27 -4.07 -6.76 -42.87
N ALA A 28 -4.41 -6.56 -41.59
CA ALA A 28 -3.61 -5.74 -40.69
C ALA A 28 -2.51 -6.58 -40.09
N GLU A 29 -1.28 -6.24 -40.44
CA GLU A 29 -0.07 -6.64 -39.72
C GLU A 29 -0.20 -6.26 -38.24
N SER A 30 0.27 -7.15 -37.36
CA SER A 30 0.26 -6.99 -35.92
C SER A 30 1.32 -5.94 -35.51
N GLU A 31 0.93 -4.70 -35.44
CA GLU A 31 1.70 -3.71 -34.66
C GLU A 31 1.47 -3.94 -33.17
N THR A 32 2.53 -4.33 -32.47
CA THR A 32 2.60 -4.30 -31.01
C THR A 32 2.47 -2.83 -30.59
N PRO A 33 1.43 -2.48 -29.78
CA PRO A 33 1.34 -1.11 -29.26
C PRO A 33 2.52 -0.84 -28.34
N PRO A 34 3.03 0.41 -28.30
CA PRO A 34 4.17 0.77 -27.47
C PRO A 34 3.87 0.45 -25.99
N LEU A 35 4.87 -0.14 -25.32
CA LEU A 35 4.89 -0.35 -23.89
C LEU A 35 4.62 0.98 -23.18
N PHE A 36 3.49 1.08 -22.50
CA PHE A 36 3.24 2.18 -21.58
C PHE A 36 4.32 2.17 -20.52
N THR A 37 5.15 3.19 -20.53
CA THR A 37 5.93 3.57 -19.35
C THR A 37 4.93 3.76 -18.21
N SER A 38 5.19 3.14 -17.07
CA SER A 38 4.39 3.25 -15.86
C SER A 38 4.53 4.68 -15.30
N GLU A 39 3.84 5.62 -15.88
CA GLU A 39 3.60 6.90 -15.21
C GLU A 39 2.55 6.65 -14.13
N THR A 40 3.02 6.36 -12.93
CA THR A 40 2.24 6.57 -11.71
C THR A 40 1.87 8.05 -11.72
N PRO A 41 0.59 8.44 -11.59
CA PRO A 41 0.26 9.86 -11.44
C PRO A 41 1.07 10.38 -10.25
N ALA A 42 1.85 11.43 -10.46
CA ALA A 42 2.65 12.06 -9.43
C ALA A 42 1.72 12.61 -8.35
N LEU A 43 1.62 11.88 -7.23
CA LEU A 43 0.80 12.21 -6.06
C LEU A 43 1.50 13.20 -5.11
N VAL A 44 2.62 13.71 -5.53
CA VAL A 44 3.34 14.81 -4.88
C VAL A 44 3.33 15.95 -5.88
N PRO A 45 3.28 17.23 -5.45
CA PRO A 45 3.26 18.35 -6.37
C PRO A 45 4.34 18.14 -7.42
N ALA A 46 3.91 17.79 -8.63
CA ALA A 46 4.76 17.90 -9.79
C ALA A 46 5.16 19.37 -9.76
N PHE A 47 6.46 19.62 -9.72
CA PHE A 47 6.96 20.96 -9.99
C PHE A 47 6.51 21.26 -11.41
N THR A 48 5.28 21.81 -11.54
CA THR A 48 4.73 22.20 -12.84
C THR A 48 5.68 23.22 -13.40
N GLU A 49 6.12 23.01 -14.63
CA GLU A 49 6.87 23.96 -15.44
C GLU A 49 6.01 25.21 -15.71
N GLU A 50 5.75 26.03 -14.71
CA GLU A 50 5.70 27.45 -14.93
C GLU A 50 7.15 27.93 -14.90
N VAL A 51 7.77 27.93 -16.07
CA VAL A 51 9.02 28.61 -16.34
C VAL A 51 8.78 30.08 -16.04
N ALA A 52 9.03 30.47 -14.78
CA ALA A 52 9.29 31.87 -14.48
C ALA A 52 10.55 32.23 -15.27
N THR A 53 10.37 33.11 -16.24
CA THR A 53 11.46 33.66 -17.02
C THR A 53 12.59 34.14 -16.08
N GLN A 54 13.81 33.71 -16.36
CA GLN A 54 15.03 33.87 -15.57
C GLN A 54 15.42 35.34 -15.24
N ASP A 55 14.59 36.32 -15.54
CA ASP A 55 14.96 37.75 -15.53
C ASP A 55 14.68 38.51 -14.22
N THR A 56 14.32 37.83 -13.10
CA THR A 56 14.00 38.51 -11.84
C THR A 56 14.76 38.02 -10.60
N LEU A 57 15.79 37.19 -10.75
CA LEU A 57 16.66 36.85 -9.64
C LEU A 57 17.63 38.00 -9.41
N ASN A 58 17.45 38.77 -8.32
CA ASN A 58 18.44 39.75 -7.86
C ASN A 58 19.80 39.04 -7.70
N SER A 59 20.84 39.58 -8.33
CA SER A 59 22.20 39.03 -8.14
C SER A 59 22.55 39.06 -6.66
N PRO A 60 22.99 37.95 -6.04
CA PRO A 60 23.33 37.91 -4.62
C PRO A 60 24.41 38.95 -4.30
N SER A 61 24.29 39.67 -3.17
CA SER A 61 25.25 40.69 -2.72
C SER A 61 26.55 40.06 -2.19
N VAL A 62 26.49 38.75 -1.78
CA VAL A 62 27.57 38.02 -1.09
C VAL A 62 28.12 36.91 -1.99
N SER A 63 29.46 36.76 -2.01
CA SER A 63 30.11 35.69 -2.76
C SER A 63 29.91 34.30 -2.11
N LYS A 64 29.89 33.21 -2.92
CA LYS A 64 29.81 31.82 -2.39
C LYS A 64 30.92 31.49 -1.39
N GLN A 65 32.11 32.06 -1.57
CA GLN A 65 33.24 31.83 -0.65
C GLN A 65 32.99 32.46 0.71
N GLU A 66 32.45 33.66 0.76
CA GLU A 66 32.10 34.36 2.01
C GLU A 66 30.97 33.61 2.73
N VAL A 67 29.92 33.20 2.00
CA VAL A 67 28.83 32.38 2.56
C VAL A 67 29.37 31.07 3.12
N SER A 68 30.20 30.34 2.37
CA SER A 68 30.82 29.09 2.83
C SER A 68 31.60 29.27 4.14
N THR A 69 32.44 30.33 4.20
CA THR A 69 33.21 30.64 5.41
C THR A 69 32.32 30.98 6.59
N LYS A 70 31.28 31.78 6.35
CA LYS A 70 30.32 32.19 7.38
C LYS A 70 29.52 31.00 7.92
N LEU A 71 28.97 30.15 7.06
CA LEU A 71 28.24 28.94 7.46
C LEU A 71 29.14 28.03 8.29
N GLN A 72 30.40 27.82 7.88
CA GLN A 72 31.35 27.02 8.67
C GLN A 72 31.60 27.60 10.07
N SER A 73 31.60 28.91 10.23
CA SER A 73 31.76 29.54 11.54
C SER A 73 30.55 29.44 12.44
N TRP A 74 29.35 29.22 11.88
CA TRP A 74 28.11 29.04 12.60
C TRP A 74 27.86 27.58 13.04
N LEU A 75 28.52 26.62 12.37
CA LEU A 75 28.31 25.19 12.65
C LEU A 75 28.98 24.77 13.96
N PRO A 76 28.31 23.88 14.74
CA PRO A 76 28.97 23.18 15.85
C PRO A 76 30.18 22.37 15.33
N ARG A 77 31.26 22.30 16.11
CA ARG A 77 32.54 21.70 15.67
C ARG A 77 32.41 20.26 15.16
N GLU A 78 31.49 19.50 15.71
CA GLU A 78 31.30 18.07 15.38
C GLU A 78 30.21 17.84 14.32
N TYR A 79 29.44 18.86 13.96
CA TYR A 79 28.36 18.71 12.98
C TYR A 79 28.86 18.93 11.56
N LYS A 80 28.58 17.96 10.69
CA LYS A 80 28.86 18.02 9.25
C LYS A 80 27.54 17.90 8.48
N PRO A 81 27.03 18.98 7.89
CA PRO A 81 25.83 18.93 7.08
C PRO A 81 25.96 17.93 5.93
N LEU A 82 24.90 17.25 5.60
CA LEU A 82 24.86 16.35 4.45
C LEU A 82 24.86 17.11 3.14
N TYR A 83 24.27 18.30 3.11
CA TYR A 83 24.02 19.08 1.89
C TYR A 83 24.73 20.44 1.93
N PHE A 84 25.96 20.49 2.43
CA PHE A 84 26.69 21.75 2.63
C PHE A 84 26.77 22.62 1.36
N LYS A 85 26.95 22.01 0.17
CA LYS A 85 26.96 22.75 -1.09
C LYS A 85 25.60 23.42 -1.36
N GLN A 86 24.52 22.71 -1.18
CA GLN A 86 23.16 23.22 -1.36
C GLN A 86 22.82 24.31 -0.33
N LEU A 87 23.31 24.16 0.92
CA LEU A 87 23.17 25.19 1.94
C LEU A 87 23.88 26.49 1.51
N VAL A 88 25.10 26.41 0.95
CA VAL A 88 25.79 27.59 0.43
C VAL A 88 24.95 28.27 -0.66
N ASP A 89 24.37 27.52 -1.58
CA ASP A 89 23.53 28.07 -2.65
C ASP A 89 22.27 28.76 -2.08
N VAL A 90 21.58 28.12 -1.11
CA VAL A 90 20.35 28.63 -0.48
C VAL A 90 20.64 29.91 0.34
N TYR A 91 21.67 29.90 1.22
CA TYR A 91 22.00 31.07 2.03
C TYR A 91 22.60 32.20 1.22
N GLN A 92 23.25 31.90 0.09
CA GLN A 92 23.71 32.95 -0.84
C GLN A 92 22.49 33.67 -1.45
N SER A 93 21.49 32.96 -1.91
CA SER A 93 20.29 33.55 -2.51
C SER A 93 19.41 34.32 -1.50
N ASN A 94 19.61 34.08 -0.20
CA ASN A 94 18.93 34.75 0.91
C ASN A 94 19.81 35.74 1.67
N ASP A 95 20.93 36.19 1.08
CA ASP A 95 21.89 37.16 1.65
C ASP A 95 22.30 36.85 3.10
N LEU A 96 22.50 35.59 3.44
CA LEU A 96 22.83 35.07 4.78
C LEU A 96 21.76 35.33 5.85
N ALA A 97 20.55 35.73 5.49
CA ALA A 97 19.46 35.88 6.45
C ALA A 97 19.03 34.51 6.99
N LEU A 98 18.64 34.46 8.27
CA LEU A 98 18.08 33.25 8.88
C LEU A 98 16.73 32.94 8.27
N ILE A 99 16.48 31.65 8.01
CA ILE A 99 15.34 31.16 7.26
C ILE A 99 14.17 30.81 8.19
N TRP A 100 14.47 30.18 9.33
CA TRP A 100 13.50 29.55 10.22
C TRP A 100 13.14 30.45 11.42
N GLN A 101 12.78 31.70 11.15
CA GLN A 101 12.39 32.68 12.18
C GLN A 101 10.89 32.62 12.52
N ASP A 102 10.06 32.15 11.60
CA ASP A 102 8.63 31.93 11.84
C ASP A 102 8.45 30.61 12.59
N GLU A 103 7.99 30.73 13.84
CA GLU A 103 7.81 29.57 14.73
C GLU A 103 6.78 28.58 14.19
N GLN A 104 5.71 29.04 13.53
CA GLN A 104 4.67 28.17 12.99
C GLN A 104 5.20 27.33 11.81
N ILE A 105 5.97 27.96 10.92
CA ILE A 105 6.61 27.28 9.79
C ILE A 105 7.64 26.26 10.29
N THR A 106 8.41 26.64 11.29
CA THR A 106 9.43 25.77 11.91
C THR A 106 8.79 24.55 12.57
N GLN A 107 7.76 24.74 13.39
CA GLN A 107 7.00 23.65 14.01
C GLN A 107 6.37 22.72 12.96
N GLN A 108 5.82 23.30 11.88
CA GLN A 108 5.26 22.50 10.79
C GLN A 108 6.32 21.61 10.11
N LEU A 109 7.52 22.12 9.89
CA LEU A 109 8.64 21.32 9.36
C LEU A 109 9.04 20.23 10.37
N GLU A 110 9.31 20.60 11.62
CA GLU A 110 9.73 19.69 12.67
C GLU A 110 8.75 18.53 12.85
N GLN A 111 7.45 18.78 12.80
CA GLN A 111 6.41 17.74 12.80
C GLN A 111 6.56 16.76 11.62
N GLN A 112 6.74 17.27 10.41
CA GLN A 112 6.90 16.42 9.23
C GLN A 112 8.19 15.58 9.30
N LEU A 113 9.28 16.16 9.80
CA LEU A 113 10.53 15.43 10.04
C LEU A 113 10.34 14.32 11.09
N ALA A 114 9.59 14.61 12.16
CA ALA A 114 9.30 13.67 13.23
C ALA A 114 8.41 12.50 12.74
N GLU A 115 7.42 12.77 11.89
CA GLU A 115 6.62 11.73 11.24
C GLU A 115 7.50 10.75 10.45
N VAL A 116 8.49 11.26 9.69
CA VAL A 116 9.43 10.39 8.97
C VAL A 116 10.37 9.66 9.92
N ALA A 117 10.91 10.33 10.92
CA ALA A 117 11.81 9.73 11.92
C ALA A 117 11.15 8.56 12.65
N LEU A 118 9.86 8.68 13.00
CA LEU A 118 9.08 7.66 13.69
C LEU A 118 8.92 6.37 12.85
N THR A 119 9.03 6.45 11.52
CA THR A 119 8.98 5.27 10.66
C THR A 119 10.23 4.39 10.75
N GLY A 120 11.34 4.93 11.22
CA GLY A 120 12.65 4.26 11.22
C GLY A 120 13.24 3.97 9.84
N ILE A 121 12.58 4.39 8.74
CA ILE A 121 13.10 4.18 7.37
C ILE A 121 14.42 4.94 7.16
N GLN A 122 14.49 6.16 7.71
CA GLN A 122 15.63 7.05 7.59
C GLN A 122 16.06 7.57 8.97
N PRO A 123 16.99 6.89 9.65
CA PRO A 123 17.47 7.31 10.98
C PRO A 123 18.07 8.71 11.01
N GLN A 124 18.47 9.26 9.85
CA GLN A 124 19.02 10.61 9.76
C GLN A 124 18.04 11.68 10.25
N PHE A 125 16.73 11.51 10.02
CA PHE A 125 15.72 12.44 10.55
C PHE A 125 15.70 12.48 12.08
N GLY A 126 15.81 11.33 12.72
CA GLY A 126 15.95 11.25 14.17
C GLY A 126 17.22 11.92 14.70
N ARG A 127 18.34 11.82 13.97
CA ARG A 127 19.60 12.50 14.33
C ARG A 127 19.48 14.02 14.25
N TRP A 128 18.85 14.57 13.19
CA TRP A 128 18.62 16.02 13.08
C TRP A 128 17.74 16.51 14.23
N LEU A 129 16.63 15.85 14.52
CA LEU A 129 15.75 16.22 15.64
C LEU A 129 16.48 16.14 16.99
N THR A 130 17.32 15.12 17.20
CA THR A 130 18.15 15.01 18.42
C THR A 130 19.16 16.17 18.52
N LEU A 131 19.75 16.59 17.41
CA LEU A 131 20.66 17.74 17.40
C LEU A 131 19.93 19.03 17.74
N LEU A 132 18.71 19.22 17.23
CA LEU A 132 17.88 20.41 17.51
C LEU A 132 17.49 20.54 18.99
N GLU A 133 17.55 19.45 19.79
CA GLU A 133 17.33 19.44 21.23
C GLU A 133 18.57 19.82 22.06
N THR A 134 19.71 20.04 21.42
CA THR A 134 20.95 20.41 22.14
C THR A 134 20.82 21.83 22.70
N ALA A 135 20.93 21.97 24.02
CA ALA A 135 20.65 23.20 24.76
C ALA A 135 21.59 24.39 24.42
N GLU A 136 22.73 24.13 23.79
CA GLU A 136 23.78 25.15 23.51
C GLU A 136 23.81 25.60 22.05
N LEU A 137 22.78 25.29 21.25
CA LEU A 137 22.74 25.72 19.85
C LEU A 137 22.50 27.25 19.74
N THR A 138 23.37 27.92 18.98
CA THR A 138 23.10 29.31 18.59
C THR A 138 21.92 29.33 17.58
N PRO A 139 21.20 30.46 17.46
CA PRO A 139 20.14 30.60 16.45
C PRO A 139 20.60 30.24 15.04
N GLU A 140 21.84 30.65 14.66
CA GLU A 140 22.42 30.37 13.34
C GLU A 140 22.69 28.86 13.16
N ALA A 141 23.24 28.21 14.19
CA ALA A 141 23.48 26.76 14.13
C ALA A 141 22.16 25.97 13.97
N ARG A 142 21.13 26.36 14.73
CA ARG A 142 19.79 25.77 14.63
C ARG A 142 19.20 25.96 13.23
N ASP A 143 19.32 27.15 12.68
CA ASP A 143 18.81 27.50 11.34
C ASP A 143 19.47 26.65 10.24
N ILE A 144 20.80 26.46 10.29
CA ILE A 144 21.52 25.61 9.34
C ILE A 144 21.11 24.13 9.49
N ILE A 145 20.95 23.63 10.72
CA ILE A 145 20.54 22.23 10.96
C ILE A 145 19.14 21.99 10.41
N LEU A 146 18.20 22.92 10.61
CA LEU A 146 16.85 22.85 10.04
C LEU A 146 16.88 22.88 8.50
N SER A 147 17.72 23.75 7.93
CA SER A 147 17.87 23.82 6.47
C SER A 147 18.46 22.54 5.88
N ASP A 148 19.47 21.93 6.54
CA ASP A 148 20.04 20.65 6.13
C ASP A 148 19.00 19.52 6.23
N ALA A 149 18.21 19.52 7.31
CA ALA A 149 17.12 18.58 7.51
C ALA A 149 15.99 18.74 6.47
N PHE A 150 15.66 19.99 6.10
CA PHE A 150 14.65 20.26 5.08
C PHE A 150 15.13 19.83 3.69
N LEU A 151 16.39 20.08 3.32
CA LEU A 151 16.98 19.55 2.09
C LEU A 151 16.94 18.03 2.08
N GLY A 152 17.19 17.38 3.23
CA GLY A 152 17.02 15.94 3.39
C GLY A 152 15.57 15.48 3.19
N TYR A 153 14.61 16.26 3.67
CA TYR A 153 13.20 15.95 3.49
C TYR A 153 12.75 16.13 2.03
N ILE A 154 13.20 17.16 1.35
CA ILE A 154 13.01 17.32 -0.10
C ILE A 154 13.55 16.09 -0.83
N SER A 155 14.81 15.70 -0.57
CA SER A 155 15.41 14.50 -1.15
C SER A 155 14.60 13.24 -0.88
N PHE A 156 14.14 13.06 0.36
CA PHE A 156 13.32 11.90 0.73
C PHE A 156 12.03 11.82 -0.10
N VAL A 157 11.32 12.93 -0.27
CA VAL A 157 10.10 13.01 -1.06
C VAL A 157 10.38 12.75 -2.54
N GLU A 158 11.46 13.32 -3.11
CA GLU A 158 11.90 13.03 -4.48
C GLU A 158 12.21 11.53 -4.68
N GLN A 159 12.85 10.88 -3.68
CA GLN A 159 13.13 9.44 -3.74
C GLN A 159 11.86 8.60 -3.68
N ILE A 160 10.83 9.01 -2.92
CA ILE A 160 9.53 8.34 -2.93
C ILE A 160 8.91 8.41 -4.33
N ASN A 161 8.95 9.54 -5.00
CA ASN A 161 8.41 9.69 -6.36
C ASN A 161 9.15 8.79 -7.36
N LYS A 162 10.46 8.67 -7.22
CA LYS A 162 11.32 7.91 -8.14
C LYS A 162 11.29 6.40 -7.88
N SER A 163 11.27 5.97 -6.63
CA SER A 163 11.46 4.56 -6.22
C SER A 163 10.77 4.21 -4.90
N GLY A 164 9.60 4.80 -4.63
CA GLY A 164 8.91 4.69 -3.34
C GLY A 164 8.57 3.28 -2.92
N THR A 165 8.21 2.39 -3.86
CA THR A 165 7.98 0.98 -3.57
C THR A 165 9.23 0.27 -3.05
N THR A 166 10.42 0.71 -3.44
CA THR A 166 11.67 0.21 -2.88
C THR A 166 11.99 0.85 -1.54
N LEU A 167 11.76 2.16 -1.39
CA LEU A 167 12.09 2.92 -0.19
C LEU A 167 11.17 2.55 0.99
N LEU A 168 9.84 2.52 0.76
CA LEU A 168 8.83 2.40 1.83
C LEU A 168 8.48 0.95 2.20
N TYR A 169 9.00 -0.04 1.45
CA TYR A 169 8.67 -1.46 1.65
C TYR A 169 9.91 -2.35 1.79
N ARG A 170 11.07 -1.76 2.11
CA ARG A 170 12.30 -2.51 2.44
C ARG A 170 12.82 -2.09 3.81
N ALA A 171 13.37 -3.04 4.54
CA ALA A 171 13.98 -2.78 5.84
C ALA A 171 15.36 -2.09 5.76
N ALA A 172 16.02 -2.12 4.61
CA ALA A 172 17.36 -1.56 4.45
C ALA A 172 17.32 -0.04 4.32
N VAL A 173 18.04 0.65 5.19
CA VAL A 173 18.24 2.11 5.11
C VAL A 173 18.96 2.43 3.79
N GLN A 174 18.40 3.35 3.02
CA GLN A 174 19.00 3.83 1.78
C GLN A 174 19.70 5.17 2.02
N ALA A 175 20.72 5.47 1.21
CA ALA A 175 21.33 6.80 1.23
C ALA A 175 20.30 7.86 0.78
N LEU A 176 20.35 9.05 1.40
CA LEU A 176 19.64 10.23 0.94
C LEU A 176 20.58 11.03 0.02
N PRO A 177 20.42 10.96 -1.31
CA PRO A 177 21.23 11.76 -2.23
C PRO A 177 20.96 13.24 -2.03
N ALA A 178 21.77 14.11 -2.62
CA ALA A 178 21.44 15.53 -2.66
C ALA A 178 20.12 15.75 -3.42
N PRO A 179 19.27 16.70 -2.99
CA PRO A 179 18.11 17.12 -3.76
C PRO A 179 18.52 17.56 -5.17
N THR A 180 17.59 17.46 -6.12
CA THR A 180 17.83 17.99 -7.48
C THR A 180 18.07 19.48 -7.47
N VAL A 181 18.80 19.98 -8.47
CA VAL A 181 19.04 21.42 -8.64
C VAL A 181 17.71 22.15 -8.71
N GLN A 182 16.76 21.65 -9.47
CA GLN A 182 15.43 22.24 -9.60
C GLN A 182 14.70 22.35 -8.24
N ALA A 183 14.80 21.36 -7.38
CA ALA A 183 14.18 21.42 -6.05
C ALA A 183 14.85 22.47 -5.14
N VAL A 184 16.16 22.64 -5.26
CA VAL A 184 16.90 23.70 -4.55
C VAL A 184 16.50 25.08 -5.08
N ASP A 185 16.40 25.25 -6.39
CA ASP A 185 15.94 26.50 -7.03
C ASP A 185 14.51 26.87 -6.59
N HIS A 186 13.63 25.89 -6.47
CA HIS A 186 12.27 26.11 -5.94
C HIS A 186 12.31 26.55 -4.46
N PHE A 187 13.19 25.98 -3.65
CA PHE A 187 13.35 26.43 -2.27
C PHE A 187 13.79 27.91 -2.21
N GLN A 188 14.80 28.29 -2.99
CA GLN A 188 15.27 29.67 -3.09
C GLN A 188 14.16 30.63 -3.56
N LEU A 189 13.41 30.23 -4.59
CA LEU A 189 12.29 31.03 -5.09
C LEU A 189 11.21 31.27 -4.02
N ASN A 190 10.86 30.25 -3.24
CA ASN A 190 9.87 30.38 -2.17
C ASN A 190 10.37 31.26 -1.00
N LEU A 191 11.67 31.29 -0.75
CA LEU A 191 12.27 32.25 0.19
C LEU A 191 12.10 33.69 -0.30
N GLN A 192 12.47 33.95 -1.56
CA GLN A 192 12.38 35.28 -2.16
C GLN A 192 10.94 35.82 -2.26
N GLN A 193 9.97 34.90 -2.47
CA GLN A 193 8.56 35.23 -2.59
C GLN A 193 7.81 35.27 -1.23
N ASN A 194 8.50 35.01 -0.11
CA ASN A 194 7.87 34.86 1.22
C ASN A 194 6.74 33.81 1.25
N THR A 195 6.90 32.70 0.52
CA THR A 195 5.93 31.60 0.43
C THR A 195 6.43 30.31 1.10
N LEU A 196 7.49 30.38 1.90
CA LEU A 196 8.11 29.22 2.56
C LEU A 196 7.12 28.34 3.31
N GLY A 197 6.15 28.91 4.04
CA GLY A 197 5.16 28.14 4.77
C GLY A 197 4.31 27.26 3.86
N ARG A 198 3.84 27.77 2.71
CA ARG A 198 3.11 26.97 1.73
C ARG A 198 4.00 25.87 1.12
N PHE A 199 5.25 26.22 0.85
CA PHE A 199 6.21 25.25 0.30
C PHE A 199 6.47 24.11 1.28
N VAL A 200 6.70 24.37 2.56
CA VAL A 200 6.85 23.32 3.60
C VAL A 200 5.60 22.44 3.69
N ILE A 201 4.40 23.05 3.73
CA ILE A 201 3.13 22.29 3.81
C ILE A 201 2.93 21.40 2.58
N SER A 202 3.37 21.83 1.39
CA SER A 202 3.19 21.08 0.16
C SER A 202 3.93 19.72 0.14
N PHE A 203 4.91 19.53 1.02
CA PHE A 203 5.60 18.25 1.19
C PHE A 203 4.84 17.24 2.06
N ALA A 204 3.77 17.62 2.74
CA ALA A 204 2.92 16.68 3.46
C ALA A 204 2.15 15.77 2.48
N PRO A 205 1.76 14.54 2.87
CA PRO A 205 0.89 13.70 2.05
C PRO A 205 -0.44 14.40 1.73
N SER A 206 -0.82 14.47 0.46
CA SER A 206 -2.07 15.11 0.02
C SER A 206 -3.31 14.22 0.16
N HIS A 207 -3.18 13.01 0.71
CA HIS A 207 -4.24 12.03 0.83
C HIS A 207 -5.28 12.44 1.90
N PRO A 208 -6.61 12.27 1.65
CA PRO A 208 -7.67 12.65 2.60
C PRO A 208 -7.56 12.04 4.01
N TYR A 209 -6.98 10.85 4.13
CA TYR A 209 -6.78 10.18 5.43
C TYR A 209 -5.58 10.71 6.22
N TYR A 210 -4.72 11.54 5.64
CA TYR A 210 -3.52 12.03 6.32
C TYR A 210 -3.81 12.75 7.64
N PRO A 211 -4.75 13.72 7.72
CA PRO A 211 -5.03 14.41 8.98
C PRO A 211 -5.50 13.47 10.09
N LEU A 212 -6.37 12.50 9.76
CA LEU A 212 -6.89 11.53 10.73
C LEU A 212 -5.79 10.60 11.25
N MET A 213 -4.93 10.12 10.36
CA MET A 213 -3.82 9.26 10.74
C MET A 213 -2.76 10.00 11.55
N LYS A 214 -2.49 11.27 11.22
CA LYS A 214 -1.60 12.14 11.99
C LYS A 214 -2.11 12.34 13.42
N GLU A 215 -3.40 12.61 13.59
CA GLU A 215 -4.01 12.75 14.93
C GLU A 215 -3.96 11.44 15.71
N GLU A 216 -4.14 10.29 15.07
CA GLU A 216 -4.00 9.00 15.74
C GLU A 216 -2.55 8.74 16.20
N VAL A 217 -1.54 9.10 15.37
CA VAL A 217 -0.11 9.05 15.78
C VAL A 217 0.10 9.86 17.04
N ARG A 218 -0.38 11.11 17.05
CA ARG A 218 -0.25 12.03 18.18
C ARG A 218 -0.90 11.46 19.44
N LYS A 219 -2.14 10.97 19.33
CA LYS A 219 -2.88 10.33 20.42
C LYS A 219 -2.12 9.15 21.01
N GLN A 220 -1.55 8.27 20.17
CA GLN A 220 -0.77 7.12 20.64
C GLN A 220 0.52 7.55 21.36
N LEU A 221 1.22 8.57 20.87
CA LEU A 221 2.48 9.03 21.45
C LEU A 221 2.30 9.76 22.80
N HIS A 222 1.19 10.49 22.99
CA HIS A 222 0.90 11.22 24.22
C HIS A 222 0.13 10.40 25.26
N GLN A 223 -0.05 9.13 25.00
CA GLN A 223 -0.67 8.22 25.95
C GLN A 223 0.32 7.85 27.07
N GLU A 224 0.23 8.56 28.21
CA GLU A 224 1.05 8.32 29.39
C GLU A 224 0.50 7.15 30.21
N VAL A 225 0.63 5.95 29.72
CA VAL A 225 0.11 4.74 30.37
C VAL A 225 1.17 3.67 30.46
N ILE A 226 1.15 2.93 31.58
CA ILE A 226 1.91 1.69 31.68
C ILE A 226 1.22 0.67 30.78
N TRP A 227 1.99 0.11 29.83
CA TRP A 227 1.50 -0.95 28.95
C TRP A 227 1.91 -2.31 29.49
N PRO A 228 1.00 -3.07 30.11
CA PRO A 228 1.34 -4.36 30.66
C PRO A 228 1.54 -5.39 29.55
N VAL A 229 2.28 -6.46 29.85
CA VAL A 229 2.59 -7.54 28.91
C VAL A 229 1.80 -8.79 29.29
N MET A 230 1.12 -9.39 28.30
CA MET A 230 0.51 -10.71 28.43
C MET A 230 1.55 -11.80 28.15
N GLU A 231 1.95 -12.54 29.17
CA GLU A 231 3.04 -13.54 29.08
C GLU A 231 2.56 -14.98 28.78
N GLY A 232 1.24 -15.20 28.75
CA GLY A 232 0.65 -16.51 28.54
C GLY A 232 1.09 -17.17 27.23
N LYS A 233 1.47 -18.45 27.30
CA LYS A 233 1.91 -19.22 26.12
C LYS A 233 0.75 -19.96 25.44
N ASN A 234 -0.27 -20.30 26.20
CA ASN A 234 -1.45 -21.03 25.71
C ASN A 234 -2.54 -20.07 25.26
N SER A 235 -3.45 -20.53 24.42
CA SER A 235 -4.63 -19.74 24.06
C SER A 235 -5.55 -19.57 25.27
N LEU A 236 -5.94 -18.33 25.57
CA LEU A 236 -6.93 -18.00 26.58
C LEU A 236 -8.31 -17.95 25.93
N LYS A 237 -9.23 -18.76 26.42
CA LYS A 237 -10.59 -18.89 25.89
C LYS A 237 -11.61 -18.17 26.78
N PRO A 238 -12.77 -17.76 26.24
CA PRO A 238 -13.89 -17.24 27.03
C PRO A 238 -14.19 -18.07 28.29
N ASN A 239 -14.48 -17.38 29.38
CA ASN A 239 -14.82 -17.94 30.69
C ASN A 239 -13.69 -18.72 31.41
N GLN A 240 -12.46 -18.66 30.91
CA GLN A 240 -11.30 -19.22 31.63
C GLN A 240 -10.76 -18.22 32.66
N SER A 241 -10.05 -18.75 33.66
CA SER A 241 -9.31 -17.96 34.63
C SER A 241 -7.80 -18.05 34.35
N ALA A 242 -7.12 -16.91 34.33
CA ALA A 242 -5.67 -16.80 34.14
C ALA A 242 -5.14 -15.46 34.71
N GLU A 243 -3.94 -15.43 35.24
CA GLU A 243 -3.30 -14.21 35.77
C GLU A 243 -3.17 -13.11 34.69
N GLU A 244 -2.93 -13.49 33.44
CA GLU A 244 -2.81 -12.52 32.33
C GLU A 244 -4.12 -11.75 32.02
N VAL A 245 -5.26 -12.12 32.61
CA VAL A 245 -6.53 -11.37 32.47
C VAL A 245 -6.44 -9.99 33.11
N ILE A 246 -5.63 -9.83 34.15
CA ILE A 246 -5.38 -8.53 34.80
C ILE A 246 -4.72 -7.57 33.79
N ALA A 247 -3.65 -8.05 33.12
CA ALA A 247 -2.99 -7.28 32.06
C ALA A 247 -3.94 -7.00 30.86
N LEU A 248 -4.72 -8.00 30.45
CA LEU A 248 -5.72 -7.85 29.40
C LEU A 248 -6.71 -6.71 29.69
N ARG A 249 -7.25 -6.68 30.90
CA ARG A 249 -8.24 -5.67 31.31
C ARG A 249 -7.65 -4.27 31.23
N GLN A 250 -6.42 -4.08 31.72
CA GLN A 250 -5.72 -2.79 31.64
C GLN A 250 -5.42 -2.39 30.20
N ILE A 251 -4.96 -3.31 29.34
CA ILE A 251 -4.73 -3.04 27.91
C ILE A 251 -6.01 -2.58 27.22
N LEU A 252 -7.12 -3.29 27.46
CA LEU A 252 -8.40 -2.95 26.80
C LEU A 252 -8.97 -1.61 27.28
N ARG A 253 -8.71 -1.19 28.54
CA ARG A 253 -9.02 0.16 28.99
C ARG A 253 -8.14 1.20 28.33
N ASN A 254 -6.85 0.97 28.29
CA ASN A 254 -5.90 1.87 27.60
C ASN A 254 -6.28 2.07 26.12
N LEU A 255 -6.92 1.08 25.50
CA LEU A 255 -7.46 1.14 24.14
C LEU A 255 -8.87 1.75 24.06
N ASN A 256 -9.46 2.19 25.18
CA ASN A 256 -10.84 2.67 25.27
C ASN A 256 -11.90 1.64 24.79
N LEU A 257 -11.59 0.34 24.90
CA LEU A 257 -12.50 -0.75 24.62
C LEU A 257 -13.28 -1.23 25.85
N LEU A 258 -12.93 -0.73 27.02
CA LEU A 258 -13.64 -0.87 28.28
C LEU A 258 -13.86 0.50 28.92
N PRO A 259 -14.91 0.67 29.74
CA PRO A 259 -15.12 1.90 30.51
C PRO A 259 -13.91 2.24 31.37
N GLN A 260 -13.59 3.53 31.46
CA GLN A 260 -12.57 4.00 32.40
C GLN A 260 -13.08 3.84 33.84
N LEU A 261 -12.15 3.60 34.77
CA LEU A 261 -12.49 3.60 36.21
C LEU A 261 -12.78 5.02 36.68
N ALA A 262 -13.74 5.20 37.57
CA ALA A 262 -13.91 6.46 38.28
C ALA A 262 -12.69 6.75 39.18
N GLU A 263 -12.40 8.02 39.44
CA GLU A 263 -11.21 8.45 40.19
C GLU A 263 -11.01 7.73 41.55
N ASN A 264 -12.09 7.22 42.14
CA ASN A 264 -12.08 6.52 43.44
C ASN A 264 -12.30 5.00 43.32
N GLU A 265 -12.39 4.46 42.11
CA GLU A 265 -12.56 3.04 41.88
C GLU A 265 -11.21 2.35 41.71
N GLN A 266 -10.96 1.34 42.53
CA GLN A 266 -9.83 0.43 42.30
C GLN A 266 -10.25 -0.72 41.43
N GLU A 267 -9.40 -1.10 40.49
CA GLU A 267 -9.64 -2.25 39.67
C GLU A 267 -9.73 -3.52 40.54
N VAL A 268 -10.85 -4.23 40.42
CA VAL A 268 -10.96 -5.55 41.03
C VAL A 268 -10.02 -6.48 40.24
N ALA A 269 -8.98 -6.98 40.90
CA ALA A 269 -8.01 -7.92 40.32
C ALA A 269 -8.68 -9.28 40.08
N THR A 270 -9.61 -9.36 39.12
CA THR A 270 -10.22 -10.62 38.72
C THR A 270 -9.43 -11.28 37.63
N THR A 271 -9.16 -12.57 37.81
CA THR A 271 -8.48 -13.41 36.81
C THR A 271 -9.46 -14.07 35.84
N ILE A 272 -10.75 -13.78 35.97
CA ILE A 272 -11.80 -14.37 35.12
C ILE A 272 -11.92 -13.58 33.81
N TYR A 273 -11.85 -14.30 32.68
CA TYR A 273 -12.10 -13.74 31.34
C TYR A 273 -13.61 -13.70 31.10
N ASP A 274 -14.24 -12.65 31.60
CA ASP A 274 -15.69 -12.43 31.65
C ASP A 274 -16.28 -11.85 30.35
N GLU A 275 -17.61 -11.78 30.27
CA GLU A 275 -18.34 -11.33 29.07
C GLU A 275 -17.98 -9.91 28.59
N PRO A 276 -17.80 -8.89 29.46
CA PRO A 276 -17.33 -7.57 29.00
C PRO A 276 -15.97 -7.61 28.30
N LEU A 277 -15.02 -8.40 28.84
CA LEU A 277 -13.71 -8.59 28.21
C LEU A 277 -13.81 -9.35 26.88
N ILE A 278 -14.68 -10.36 26.80
CA ILE A 278 -14.90 -11.13 25.58
C ILE A 278 -15.41 -10.21 24.46
N ALA A 279 -16.39 -9.35 24.76
CA ALA A 279 -16.92 -8.38 23.80
C ALA A 279 -15.84 -7.37 23.34
N ALA A 280 -15.06 -6.85 24.27
CA ALA A 280 -13.96 -5.93 23.98
C ALA A 280 -12.86 -6.60 23.13
N VAL A 281 -12.49 -7.85 23.42
CA VAL A 281 -11.52 -8.61 22.62
C VAL A 281 -12.07 -8.87 21.21
N LYS A 282 -13.33 -9.19 21.02
CA LYS A 282 -13.94 -9.33 19.70
C LYS A 282 -13.88 -8.04 18.90
N SER A 283 -14.17 -6.89 19.51
CA SER A 283 -14.01 -5.58 18.88
C SER A 283 -12.55 -5.30 18.51
N PHE A 284 -11.62 -5.62 19.40
CA PHE A 284 -10.19 -5.52 19.15
C PHE A 284 -9.75 -6.41 17.98
N GLN A 285 -10.19 -7.66 17.95
CA GLN A 285 -9.90 -8.60 16.85
C GLN A 285 -10.41 -8.07 15.51
N ALA A 286 -11.64 -7.51 15.47
CA ALA A 286 -12.22 -6.91 14.27
C ALA A 286 -11.34 -5.76 13.74
N ALA A 287 -10.91 -4.83 14.60
CA ALA A 287 -10.04 -3.71 14.25
C ALA A 287 -8.66 -4.16 13.76
N HIS A 288 -8.23 -5.38 14.11
CA HIS A 288 -6.93 -5.95 13.72
C HIS A 288 -7.02 -7.01 12.61
N GLY A 289 -8.19 -7.17 11.95
CA GLY A 289 -8.40 -8.15 10.88
C GLY A 289 -8.22 -9.61 11.32
N LEU A 290 -8.44 -9.88 12.61
CA LEU A 290 -8.37 -11.22 13.21
C LEU A 290 -9.74 -11.91 13.22
N GLU A 291 -9.78 -13.19 13.54
CA GLU A 291 -11.02 -13.90 13.81
C GLU A 291 -11.67 -13.35 15.07
N THR A 292 -12.93 -12.95 14.97
CA THR A 292 -13.69 -12.31 16.05
C THR A 292 -14.36 -13.34 16.96
N ASP A 293 -13.57 -14.33 17.39
CA ASP A 293 -14.03 -15.46 18.21
C ASP A 293 -13.90 -15.21 19.72
N GLY A 294 -13.17 -14.17 20.11
CA GLY A 294 -12.86 -13.85 21.51
C GLY A 294 -11.74 -14.75 22.07
N ILE A 295 -11.09 -15.59 21.27
CA ILE A 295 -9.97 -16.41 21.72
C ILE A 295 -8.66 -15.65 21.61
N ILE A 296 -7.93 -15.48 22.70
CA ILE A 296 -6.61 -14.83 22.71
C ILE A 296 -5.56 -15.87 22.36
N GLY A 297 -5.39 -16.13 21.07
CA GLY A 297 -4.30 -16.92 20.52
C GLY A 297 -3.03 -16.06 20.34
N ARG A 298 -1.98 -16.66 19.75
CA ARG A 298 -0.68 -16.00 19.54
C ARG A 298 -0.81 -14.66 18.79
N GLN A 299 -1.59 -14.59 17.73
CA GLN A 299 -1.72 -13.37 16.94
C GLN A 299 -2.44 -12.25 17.72
N THR A 300 -3.54 -12.57 18.40
CA THR A 300 -4.27 -11.61 19.24
C THR A 300 -3.36 -11.09 20.37
N ARG A 301 -2.61 -11.98 21.03
CA ARG A 301 -1.68 -11.61 22.10
C ARG A 301 -0.55 -10.71 21.61
N ASN A 302 0.04 -11.01 20.44
CA ASN A 302 1.08 -10.17 19.87
C ASN A 302 0.58 -8.73 19.62
N TRP A 303 -0.64 -8.57 19.12
CA TRP A 303 -1.26 -7.26 18.92
C TRP A 303 -1.64 -6.56 20.23
N LEU A 304 -2.10 -7.29 21.25
CA LEU A 304 -2.37 -6.73 22.58
C LEU A 304 -1.10 -6.23 23.25
N ASN A 305 0.01 -6.95 23.10
CA ASN A 305 1.32 -6.57 23.65
C ASN A 305 2.01 -5.43 22.90
N MET A 306 1.48 -5.01 21.74
CA MET A 306 2.04 -3.90 20.99
C MET A 306 1.78 -2.58 21.71
N THR A 307 2.86 -1.87 22.06
CA THR A 307 2.80 -0.60 22.80
C THR A 307 2.22 0.53 21.93
N PRO A 308 1.71 1.62 22.54
CA PRO A 308 1.25 2.80 21.81
C PRO A 308 2.31 3.36 20.85
N ILE A 309 3.56 3.42 21.28
CA ILE A 309 4.69 3.88 20.47
C ILE A 309 4.88 3.01 19.20
N GLN A 310 4.81 1.69 19.34
CA GLN A 310 4.90 0.78 18.20
C GLN A 310 3.72 0.95 17.23
N ARG A 311 2.50 1.17 17.76
CA ARG A 311 1.30 1.48 16.96
C ARG A 311 1.44 2.80 16.21
N ALA A 312 1.96 3.84 16.90
CA ALA A 312 2.27 5.13 16.28
C ALA A 312 3.30 4.98 15.15
N GLY A 313 4.35 4.17 15.33
CA GLY A 313 5.36 3.89 14.31
C GLY A 313 4.77 3.23 13.06
N ILE A 314 3.90 2.21 13.24
CA ILE A 314 3.19 1.57 12.12
C ILE A 314 2.29 2.60 11.41
N MET A 315 1.54 3.41 12.16
CA MET A 315 0.66 4.42 11.59
C MET A 315 1.46 5.48 10.80
N ALA A 316 2.59 5.98 11.35
CA ALA A 316 3.48 6.93 10.70
C ALA A 316 4.09 6.34 9.40
N LEU A 317 4.48 5.06 9.41
CA LEU A 317 4.95 4.38 8.21
C LEU A 317 3.87 4.34 7.13
N ASN A 318 2.63 4.06 7.51
CA ASN A 318 1.50 4.03 6.58
C ASN A 318 1.10 5.44 6.12
N ILE A 319 1.33 6.50 6.91
CA ILE A 319 1.24 7.89 6.45
C ILE A 319 2.18 8.13 5.26
N GLN A 320 3.44 7.69 5.33
CA GLN A 320 4.35 7.84 4.19
C GLN A 320 3.91 7.01 2.98
N ARG A 321 3.30 5.84 3.19
CA ARG A 321 2.73 5.00 2.13
C ARG A 321 1.52 5.60 1.42
N LEU A 322 0.79 6.53 2.08
CA LEU A 322 -0.27 7.30 1.42
C LEU A 322 0.24 8.07 0.20
N ARG A 323 1.52 8.45 0.17
CA ARG A 323 2.16 9.12 -0.98
C ARG A 323 2.17 8.25 -2.25
N LEU A 324 2.07 6.93 -2.10
CA LEU A 324 2.03 5.97 -3.20
C LEU A 324 0.63 5.40 -3.46
N THR A 325 -0.32 5.73 -2.59
CA THR A 325 -1.69 5.22 -2.68
C THR A 325 -2.58 6.33 -3.23
N PRO A 326 -3.12 6.21 -4.45
CA PRO A 326 -4.04 7.21 -4.95
C PRO A 326 -5.28 7.26 -4.05
N PRO A 327 -5.78 8.47 -3.76
CA PRO A 327 -7.03 8.61 -3.04
C PRO A 327 -8.13 7.87 -3.79
N ILE A 328 -9.15 7.42 -3.07
CA ILE A 328 -10.34 6.84 -3.68
C ILE A 328 -10.96 7.93 -4.57
N GLY A 329 -10.94 7.67 -5.87
CA GLY A 329 -11.38 8.60 -6.92
C GLY A 329 -12.70 8.19 -7.54
N ASP A 330 -13.02 8.81 -8.70
CA ASP A 330 -14.31 8.61 -9.38
C ASP A 330 -14.59 7.16 -9.70
N THR A 331 -13.67 6.50 -10.40
CA THR A 331 -13.86 5.11 -10.86
C THR A 331 -12.53 4.35 -10.78
N GLY A 332 -12.57 3.15 -10.18
CA GLY A 332 -11.40 2.29 -10.06
C GLY A 332 -11.58 1.14 -9.07
N ILE A 333 -10.60 0.26 -9.04
CA ILE A 333 -10.54 -0.90 -8.14
C ILE A 333 -9.31 -0.74 -7.25
N TRP A 334 -9.52 -0.74 -5.94
CA TRP A 334 -8.49 -0.69 -4.91
C TRP A 334 -8.40 -2.04 -4.21
N VAL A 335 -7.20 -2.64 -4.19
CA VAL A 335 -6.94 -3.89 -3.48
C VAL A 335 -5.90 -3.64 -2.39
N ASN A 336 -6.34 -3.66 -1.13
CA ASN A 336 -5.42 -3.63 0.01
C ASN A 336 -4.91 -5.05 0.29
N ILE A 337 -3.65 -5.29 -0.03
CA ILE A 337 -3.06 -6.64 0.02
C ILE A 337 -3.10 -7.23 1.44
N PRO A 338 -2.63 -6.56 2.53
CA PRO A 338 -2.66 -7.13 3.89
C PRO A 338 -4.06 -7.21 4.50
N ASP A 339 -5.02 -6.42 4.01
CA ASP A 339 -6.42 -6.48 4.45
C ASP A 339 -7.22 -7.58 3.72
N TYR A 340 -6.67 -8.11 2.62
CA TYR A 340 -7.38 -9.07 1.77
C TYR A 340 -8.74 -8.58 1.27
N SER A 341 -8.82 -7.30 0.96
CA SER A 341 -10.03 -6.61 0.51
C SER A 341 -9.85 -6.02 -0.88
N LEU A 342 -10.95 -5.95 -1.62
CA LEU A 342 -11.10 -5.26 -2.89
C LEU A 342 -12.31 -4.35 -2.79
N TYR A 343 -12.15 -3.11 -3.20
CA TYR A 343 -13.22 -2.11 -3.32
C TYR A 343 -13.27 -1.61 -4.76
N PHE A 344 -14.44 -1.64 -5.36
CA PHE A 344 -14.69 -1.06 -6.68
C PHE A 344 -15.62 0.13 -6.52
N TYR A 345 -15.10 1.30 -6.87
CA TYR A 345 -15.85 2.55 -6.92
C TYR A 345 -16.17 2.91 -8.36
N ALA A 346 -17.34 3.47 -8.61
CA ALA A 346 -17.72 4.12 -9.84
C ALA A 346 -18.47 5.41 -9.50
N ASN A 347 -18.10 6.53 -10.12
CA ASN A 347 -18.67 7.86 -9.85
C ASN A 347 -18.67 8.20 -8.35
N ASN A 348 -17.56 7.98 -7.67
CA ASN A 348 -17.38 8.17 -6.21
C ASN A 348 -18.30 7.32 -5.32
N GLN A 349 -18.97 6.30 -5.86
CA GLN A 349 -19.81 5.39 -5.09
C GLN A 349 -19.19 4.01 -5.02
N LEU A 350 -19.17 3.43 -3.82
CA LEU A 350 -18.78 2.03 -3.64
C LEU A 350 -19.85 1.12 -4.24
N ILE A 351 -19.52 0.44 -5.35
CA ILE A 351 -20.44 -0.46 -6.06
C ILE A 351 -20.17 -1.94 -5.82
N LEU A 352 -18.97 -2.28 -5.38
CA LEU A 352 -18.62 -3.66 -4.98
C LEU A 352 -17.51 -3.63 -3.93
N ASP A 353 -17.74 -4.35 -2.85
CA ASP A 353 -16.71 -4.79 -1.91
C ASP A 353 -16.52 -6.30 -2.03
N SER A 354 -15.31 -6.81 -1.89
CA SER A 354 -15.05 -8.25 -1.97
C SER A 354 -13.85 -8.66 -1.13
N LYS A 355 -13.94 -9.83 -0.52
CA LYS A 355 -12.74 -10.51 -0.02
C LYS A 355 -11.87 -10.95 -1.18
N VAL A 356 -10.55 -10.91 -0.98
CA VAL A 356 -9.60 -11.44 -1.97
C VAL A 356 -8.61 -12.42 -1.31
N ILE A 357 -7.99 -13.23 -2.17
CA ILE A 357 -6.82 -14.04 -1.84
C ILE A 357 -5.65 -13.46 -2.61
N VAL A 358 -4.55 -13.20 -1.92
CA VAL A 358 -3.34 -12.60 -2.46
C VAL A 358 -2.16 -13.58 -2.42
N GLY A 359 -1.04 -13.18 -2.99
CA GLY A 359 0.18 -13.97 -3.01
C GLY A 359 0.71 -14.31 -1.62
N ARG A 360 1.26 -15.51 -1.49
CA ARG A 360 1.96 -15.93 -0.26
C ARG A 360 3.30 -15.19 -0.11
N PRO A 361 3.92 -15.17 1.09
CA PRO A 361 5.13 -14.39 1.36
C PRO A 361 6.32 -14.67 0.43
N ASP A 362 6.45 -15.90 -0.07
CA ASP A 362 7.49 -16.31 -1.04
C ASP A 362 7.12 -16.05 -2.51
N ARG A 363 5.87 -15.64 -2.77
CA ARG A 363 5.34 -15.27 -4.11
C ARG A 363 4.36 -14.11 -3.96
N LYS A 364 4.89 -12.97 -3.56
CA LYS A 364 4.11 -11.79 -3.19
C LYS A 364 3.25 -11.29 -4.35
N THR A 365 2.07 -10.77 -4.05
CA THR A 365 1.39 -9.86 -4.96
C THR A 365 2.15 -8.55 -4.98
N PRO A 366 2.59 -8.04 -6.14
CA PRO A 366 3.34 -6.79 -6.22
C PRO A 366 2.44 -5.59 -5.91
N ILE A 367 3.07 -4.54 -5.36
CA ILE A 367 2.46 -3.22 -5.24
C ILE A 367 2.60 -2.55 -6.59
N MET A 368 1.48 -2.22 -7.24
CA MET A 368 1.48 -1.70 -8.59
C MET A 368 0.13 -1.07 -8.97
N SER A 369 0.13 -0.26 -10.01
CA SER A 369 -1.07 0.19 -10.70
C SER A 369 -1.15 -0.41 -12.10
N SER A 370 -2.36 -0.65 -12.58
CA SER A 370 -2.67 -1.09 -13.93
C SER A 370 -4.11 -0.71 -14.27
N ALA A 371 -4.68 -1.24 -15.34
CA ALA A 371 -6.09 -1.04 -15.65
C ALA A 371 -6.69 -2.30 -16.30
N LEU A 372 -7.92 -2.65 -15.93
CA LEU A 372 -8.67 -3.71 -16.60
C LEU A 372 -8.97 -3.31 -18.03
N ASN A 373 -8.78 -4.23 -18.96
CA ASN A 373 -9.06 -4.01 -20.39
C ASN A 373 -10.06 -5.02 -20.98
N ASN A 374 -10.24 -6.18 -20.37
CA ASN A 374 -11.25 -7.15 -20.79
C ASN A 374 -11.61 -8.13 -19.68
N VAL A 375 -12.80 -8.72 -19.83
CA VAL A 375 -13.27 -9.88 -19.05
C VAL A 375 -13.21 -11.11 -19.94
N VAL A 376 -12.62 -12.19 -19.44
CA VAL A 376 -12.63 -13.51 -20.08
C VAL A 376 -13.62 -14.40 -19.36
N VAL A 377 -14.68 -14.81 -20.05
CA VAL A 377 -15.67 -15.79 -19.56
C VAL A 377 -15.20 -17.17 -19.95
N ASN A 378 -15.27 -18.13 -19.04
CA ASN A 378 -14.73 -19.49 -19.16
C ASN A 378 -13.25 -19.48 -19.62
N PRO A 379 -12.34 -18.91 -18.83
CA PRO A 379 -10.93 -18.79 -19.20
C PRO A 379 -10.25 -20.18 -19.25
N PRO A 380 -9.44 -20.47 -20.27
CA PRO A 380 -8.42 -21.52 -20.15
C PRO A 380 -7.27 -21.03 -19.29
N TRP A 381 -6.50 -21.92 -18.72
CA TRP A 381 -5.32 -21.55 -17.95
C TRP A 381 -4.03 -22.17 -18.52
N ASN A 382 -3.18 -21.31 -19.02
CA ASN A 382 -1.79 -21.67 -19.26
C ASN A 382 -1.02 -21.50 -17.95
N VAL A 383 -0.47 -22.60 -17.45
CA VAL A 383 0.26 -22.57 -16.18
C VAL A 383 1.59 -21.81 -16.36
N PRO A 384 1.84 -20.77 -15.55
CA PRO A 384 3.11 -20.05 -15.63
C PRO A 384 4.32 -20.96 -15.42
N THR A 385 5.40 -20.73 -16.17
CA THR A 385 6.62 -21.56 -16.13
C THR A 385 7.19 -21.68 -14.71
N SER A 386 7.13 -20.62 -13.92
CA SER A 386 7.58 -20.65 -12.51
C SER A 386 6.76 -21.63 -11.65
N MET A 387 5.45 -21.69 -11.85
CA MET A 387 4.57 -22.63 -11.15
C MET A 387 4.74 -24.05 -11.71
N THR A 388 4.87 -24.18 -13.03
CA THR A 388 5.18 -25.47 -13.66
C THR A 388 6.41 -26.08 -13.00
N ARG A 389 7.50 -25.36 -12.94
CA ARG A 389 8.78 -25.83 -12.37
C ARG A 389 8.71 -26.10 -10.87
N LYS A 390 8.16 -25.17 -10.09
CA LYS A 390 8.23 -25.24 -8.62
C LYS A 390 7.14 -26.13 -7.99
N ASP A 391 5.94 -26.18 -8.61
CA ASP A 391 4.78 -26.79 -7.97
C ASP A 391 4.28 -28.04 -8.68
N ILE A 392 4.33 -28.09 -10.02
CA ILE A 392 3.64 -29.12 -10.79
C ILE A 392 4.60 -30.24 -11.21
N VAL A 393 5.74 -29.93 -11.78
CA VAL A 393 6.71 -30.95 -12.24
C VAL A 393 7.16 -31.88 -11.11
N PRO A 394 7.49 -31.39 -9.87
CA PRO A 394 7.84 -32.31 -8.78
C PRO A 394 6.74 -33.29 -8.43
N ARG A 395 5.46 -32.87 -8.52
CA ARG A 395 4.31 -33.74 -8.25
C ARG A 395 4.04 -34.71 -9.39
N GLY A 396 4.20 -34.25 -10.64
CA GLY A 396 4.06 -35.07 -11.82
C GLY A 396 5.16 -36.15 -11.92
N LYS A 397 6.39 -35.79 -11.50
CA LYS A 397 7.50 -36.76 -11.40
C LYS A 397 7.23 -37.83 -10.36
N ALA A 398 6.64 -37.48 -9.22
CA ALA A 398 6.26 -38.43 -8.18
C ALA A 398 5.08 -39.32 -8.61
N ASP A 399 4.15 -38.77 -9.39
CA ASP A 399 2.94 -39.47 -9.84
C ASP A 399 2.38 -38.81 -11.14
N PRO A 400 2.63 -39.39 -12.32
CA PRO A 400 2.12 -38.88 -13.59
C PRO A 400 0.59 -38.75 -13.66
N GLY A 401 -0.16 -39.58 -12.91
CA GLY A 401 -1.62 -39.48 -12.79
C GLY A 401 -2.13 -38.18 -12.16
N TYR A 402 -1.23 -37.40 -11.53
CA TYR A 402 -1.54 -36.07 -10.98
C TYR A 402 -2.11 -35.12 -12.04
N PHE A 403 -1.60 -35.15 -13.27
CA PHE A 403 -2.06 -34.27 -14.35
C PHE A 403 -3.53 -34.52 -14.68
N SER A 404 -3.92 -35.77 -14.91
CA SER A 404 -5.30 -36.12 -15.22
C SER A 404 -6.26 -35.79 -14.07
N ARG A 405 -5.89 -36.08 -12.81
CA ARG A 405 -6.70 -35.74 -11.63
C ARG A 405 -6.91 -34.24 -11.44
N LYS A 406 -5.97 -33.42 -11.91
CA LYS A 406 -6.07 -31.95 -11.86
C LYS A 406 -6.62 -31.32 -13.14
N GLY A 407 -6.98 -32.15 -14.14
CA GLY A 407 -7.46 -31.66 -15.42
C GLY A 407 -6.41 -30.89 -16.23
N TYR A 408 -5.12 -31.22 -16.04
CA TYR A 408 -4.04 -30.65 -16.81
C TYR A 408 -3.77 -31.47 -18.08
N THR A 409 -3.54 -30.76 -19.18
CA THR A 409 -3.01 -31.32 -20.43
C THR A 409 -1.59 -30.83 -20.60
N ILE A 410 -0.68 -31.73 -20.92
CA ILE A 410 0.70 -31.38 -21.28
C ILE A 410 0.78 -31.29 -22.79
N TYR A 411 1.33 -30.19 -23.31
CA TYR A 411 1.56 -29.99 -24.74
C TYR A 411 3.06 -29.98 -25.04
N SER A 412 3.41 -30.47 -26.25
CA SER A 412 4.80 -30.60 -26.72
C SER A 412 5.57 -29.27 -26.79
N GLY A 413 4.85 -28.13 -26.78
CA GLY A 413 5.43 -26.79 -26.84
C GLY A 413 4.38 -25.69 -26.81
N TRP A 414 4.78 -24.50 -27.28
CA TRP A 414 3.98 -23.28 -27.28
C TRP A 414 3.44 -22.91 -28.67
N GLY A 415 3.92 -23.55 -29.74
CA GLY A 415 3.47 -23.31 -31.11
C GLY A 415 2.06 -23.78 -31.41
N ASN A 416 1.53 -23.40 -32.57
CA ASN A 416 0.22 -23.83 -33.04
C ASN A 416 0.18 -25.31 -33.45
N ASP A 417 1.35 -25.90 -33.68
CA ASP A 417 1.61 -27.33 -33.99
C ASP A 417 1.79 -28.18 -32.73
N ALA A 418 1.67 -27.60 -31.55
CA ALA A 418 1.83 -28.32 -30.29
C ALA A 418 0.70 -29.36 -30.13
N TYR A 419 1.08 -30.62 -29.85
CA TYR A 419 0.18 -31.74 -29.62
C TYR A 419 0.21 -32.19 -28.15
N PRO A 420 -0.87 -32.81 -27.67
CA PRO A 420 -0.93 -33.31 -26.30
C PRO A 420 0.03 -34.50 -26.10
N ILE A 421 0.71 -34.52 -24.95
CA ILE A 421 1.61 -35.57 -24.54
C ILE A 421 0.99 -36.32 -23.36
N ASN A 422 1.03 -37.66 -23.41
CA ASN A 422 0.64 -38.45 -22.27
C ASN A 422 1.68 -38.33 -21.14
N PRO A 423 1.29 -37.97 -19.92
CA PRO A 423 2.24 -37.83 -18.80
C PRO A 423 3.06 -39.08 -18.48
N TYR A 424 2.57 -40.27 -18.84
CA TYR A 424 3.29 -41.52 -18.63
C TYR A 424 4.36 -41.82 -19.66
N ASP A 425 4.32 -41.11 -20.80
CA ASP A 425 5.36 -41.25 -21.87
C ASP A 425 6.54 -40.30 -21.69
N ILE A 426 6.50 -39.46 -20.64
CA ILE A 426 7.55 -38.50 -20.32
C ILE A 426 8.66 -39.22 -19.54
N ASP A 427 9.89 -39.05 -19.99
CA ASP A 427 11.08 -39.53 -19.28
C ASP A 427 11.36 -38.68 -18.04
N TRP A 428 10.64 -38.97 -16.96
CA TRP A 428 10.74 -38.26 -15.71
C TRP A 428 12.08 -38.44 -14.98
N GLU A 429 12.90 -39.44 -15.36
CA GLU A 429 14.22 -39.64 -14.77
C GLU A 429 15.20 -38.58 -15.30
N ASN A 430 15.16 -38.29 -16.59
CA ASN A 430 16.06 -37.35 -17.26
C ASN A 430 15.49 -35.90 -17.32
N ILE A 431 14.25 -35.68 -16.98
CA ILE A 431 13.64 -34.35 -16.91
C ILE A 431 13.69 -33.80 -15.49
N SER A 432 14.26 -32.60 -15.35
CA SER A 432 14.22 -31.81 -14.12
C SER A 432 13.21 -30.67 -14.23
N ALA A 433 12.83 -30.09 -13.08
CA ALA A 433 11.98 -28.92 -13.03
C ALA A 433 12.57 -27.72 -13.79
N ALA A 434 13.90 -27.60 -13.88
CA ALA A 434 14.59 -26.51 -14.56
C ALA A 434 14.53 -26.62 -16.09
N ASN A 435 14.60 -27.85 -16.63
CA ASN A 435 14.65 -28.12 -18.07
C ASN A 435 13.34 -28.70 -18.65
N PHE A 436 12.21 -28.56 -17.93
CA PHE A 436 10.91 -29.03 -18.41
C PHE A 436 10.47 -28.25 -19.65
N PRO A 437 10.41 -28.86 -20.83
CA PRO A 437 10.25 -28.15 -22.10
C PRO A 437 8.79 -27.96 -22.49
N TYR A 438 7.89 -28.63 -21.78
CA TYR A 438 6.49 -28.75 -22.17
C TYR A 438 5.64 -27.62 -21.58
N ARG A 439 4.52 -27.29 -22.25
CA ARG A 439 3.49 -26.39 -21.77
C ARG A 439 2.42 -27.16 -20.99
N ILE A 440 2.04 -26.67 -19.83
CA ILE A 440 0.91 -27.21 -19.06
C ILE A 440 -0.27 -26.28 -19.24
N TRP A 441 -1.41 -26.85 -19.56
CA TRP A 441 -2.65 -26.14 -19.84
C TRP A 441 -3.83 -26.81 -19.13
N GLN A 442 -4.82 -25.99 -18.74
CA GLN A 442 -6.08 -26.47 -18.15
C GLN A 442 -7.25 -25.92 -18.97
N ALA A 443 -8.15 -26.80 -19.38
CA ALA A 443 -9.34 -26.44 -20.15
C ALA A 443 -10.29 -25.53 -19.34
N PRO A 444 -11.10 -24.69 -20.01
CA PRO A 444 -12.25 -24.04 -19.38
C PRO A 444 -13.15 -25.06 -18.68
N GLY A 445 -13.71 -24.69 -17.54
CA GLY A 445 -14.63 -25.57 -16.83
C GLY A 445 -14.75 -25.25 -15.35
N PRO A 446 -15.65 -25.95 -14.64
CA PRO A 446 -15.94 -25.69 -13.22
C PRO A 446 -14.76 -25.97 -12.28
N THR A 447 -13.82 -26.81 -12.73
CA THR A 447 -12.61 -27.17 -11.95
C THR A 447 -11.37 -26.38 -12.37
N ASN A 448 -11.49 -25.49 -13.37
CA ASN A 448 -10.38 -24.65 -13.79
C ASN A 448 -9.89 -23.77 -12.63
N SER A 449 -8.58 -23.68 -12.47
CA SER A 449 -7.95 -22.91 -11.36
C SER A 449 -8.29 -21.43 -11.37
N LEU A 450 -8.64 -20.88 -12.55
CA LEU A 450 -9.07 -19.48 -12.70
C LEU A 450 -10.59 -19.30 -12.50
N GLY A 451 -11.33 -20.37 -12.19
CA GLY A 451 -12.78 -20.31 -12.07
C GLY A 451 -13.48 -20.00 -13.39
N ARG A 452 -14.57 -19.24 -13.33
CA ARG A 452 -15.43 -18.90 -14.48
C ARG A 452 -15.07 -17.56 -15.14
N TYR A 453 -14.26 -16.73 -14.47
CA TYR A 453 -13.92 -15.38 -14.90
C TYR A 453 -12.46 -15.03 -14.68
N LYS A 454 -11.86 -14.35 -15.65
CA LYS A 454 -10.57 -13.73 -15.55
C LYS A 454 -10.68 -12.26 -16.01
N PHE A 455 -10.07 -11.37 -15.27
CA PHE A 455 -10.04 -9.94 -15.56
C PHE A 455 -8.60 -9.57 -15.91
N ASN A 456 -8.35 -9.27 -17.17
CA ASN A 456 -7.01 -8.94 -17.64
C ASN A 456 -6.68 -7.49 -17.35
N MET A 457 -5.46 -7.29 -16.86
CA MET A 457 -4.84 -5.98 -16.68
C MET A 457 -3.39 -6.06 -17.17
N PRO A 458 -3.02 -5.35 -18.25
CA PRO A 458 -1.66 -5.40 -18.81
C PRO A 458 -0.62 -4.92 -17.81
N ASN A 459 0.42 -5.72 -17.57
CA ASN A 459 1.55 -5.39 -16.70
C ASN A 459 2.73 -6.35 -16.94
N SER A 460 3.95 -5.96 -16.52
CA SER A 460 5.17 -6.76 -16.64
C SER A 460 5.24 -7.98 -15.71
N GLU A 461 4.47 -7.97 -14.62
CA GLU A 461 4.48 -9.01 -13.59
C GLU A 461 3.52 -10.18 -13.88
N ALA A 462 2.76 -10.10 -15.00
CA ALA A 462 1.74 -11.07 -15.38
C ALA A 462 0.67 -11.33 -14.30
N ILE A 463 0.31 -10.28 -13.55
CA ILE A 463 -0.73 -10.30 -12.51
C ILE A 463 -2.09 -10.00 -13.13
N TYR A 464 -3.12 -10.67 -12.66
CA TYR A 464 -4.51 -10.44 -13.02
C TYR A 464 -5.44 -10.81 -11.87
N LEU A 465 -6.72 -10.35 -11.97
CA LEU A 465 -7.76 -10.77 -11.06
C LEU A 465 -8.51 -11.97 -11.68
N HIS A 466 -8.96 -12.90 -10.85
CA HIS A 466 -9.70 -14.05 -11.35
C HIS A 466 -10.60 -14.69 -10.29
N ASP A 467 -11.52 -15.50 -10.74
CA ASP A 467 -12.36 -16.36 -9.95
C ASP A 467 -11.59 -17.60 -9.46
N THR A 468 -12.24 -18.48 -8.70
CA THR A 468 -11.66 -19.73 -8.22
C THR A 468 -12.77 -20.76 -7.96
N PRO A 469 -12.56 -22.05 -8.24
CA PRO A 469 -13.52 -23.09 -7.85
C PRO A 469 -13.57 -23.33 -6.34
N ASN A 470 -12.59 -22.85 -5.59
CA ASN A 470 -12.43 -23.12 -4.15
C ASN A 470 -12.88 -21.92 -3.29
N HIS A 471 -14.16 -21.57 -3.33
CA HIS A 471 -14.72 -20.44 -2.56
C HIS A 471 -14.57 -20.58 -1.04
N ASN A 472 -14.50 -21.80 -0.50
CA ASN A 472 -14.27 -22.04 0.92
C ASN A 472 -12.95 -21.44 1.45
N LEU A 473 -11.99 -21.13 0.56
CA LEU A 473 -10.76 -20.47 0.96
C LEU A 473 -10.96 -19.02 1.43
N PHE A 474 -12.07 -18.38 1.05
CA PHE A 474 -12.41 -17.03 1.49
C PHE A 474 -12.94 -16.94 2.93
N THR A 475 -13.29 -18.09 3.53
CA THR A 475 -13.67 -18.14 4.96
C THR A 475 -12.45 -18.07 5.89
N LYS A 476 -11.24 -18.31 5.35
CA LYS A 476 -10.01 -18.23 6.13
C LYS A 476 -9.63 -16.78 6.41
N ASN A 477 -9.10 -16.53 7.61
CA ASN A 477 -8.58 -15.21 7.97
C ASN A 477 -7.29 -14.90 7.22
N MET A 478 -6.31 -15.81 7.23
CA MET A 478 -5.11 -15.66 6.43
C MET A 478 -5.37 -16.12 5.00
N ARG A 479 -5.39 -15.17 4.09
CA ARG A 479 -5.65 -15.39 2.67
C ARG A 479 -4.46 -15.07 1.75
N ALA A 480 -3.25 -15.03 2.30
CA ALA A 480 -1.99 -14.92 1.55
C ALA A 480 -1.53 -16.31 1.08
N ILE A 481 -2.21 -16.90 0.08
CA ILE A 481 -2.03 -18.29 -0.33
C ILE A 481 -1.99 -18.51 -1.85
N SER A 482 -2.08 -17.45 -2.67
CA SER A 482 -1.93 -17.56 -4.13
C SER A 482 -0.45 -17.54 -4.54
N SER A 483 -0.21 -17.60 -5.84
CA SER A 483 1.13 -17.46 -6.43
C SER A 483 1.38 -16.06 -7.02
N GLY A 484 0.70 -15.03 -6.50
CA GLY A 484 0.84 -13.63 -6.88
C GLY A 484 -0.44 -13.01 -7.43
N CYS A 485 -1.21 -13.71 -8.26
CA CYS A 485 -2.50 -13.24 -8.76
C CYS A 485 -3.56 -13.11 -7.66
N ILE A 486 -4.57 -12.28 -7.92
CA ILE A 486 -5.62 -11.95 -6.96
C ILE A 486 -6.88 -12.78 -7.27
N ARG A 487 -7.30 -13.66 -6.33
CA ARG A 487 -8.59 -14.33 -6.43
C ARG A 487 -9.65 -13.46 -5.79
N VAL A 488 -10.78 -13.30 -6.48
CA VAL A 488 -11.89 -12.42 -6.06
C VAL A 488 -13.07 -13.28 -5.62
N ASN A 489 -13.56 -13.10 -4.40
CA ASN A 489 -14.70 -13.87 -3.89
C ASN A 489 -15.99 -13.56 -4.66
N LYS A 490 -16.26 -12.29 -4.91
CA LYS A 490 -17.44 -11.83 -5.68
C LYS A 490 -17.13 -11.68 -7.17
N ALA A 491 -16.33 -12.59 -7.74
CA ALA A 491 -15.89 -12.51 -9.14
C ALA A 491 -17.07 -12.50 -10.13
N ALA A 492 -18.12 -13.25 -9.87
CA ALA A 492 -19.33 -13.24 -10.71
C ALA A 492 -20.03 -11.88 -10.70
N GLN A 493 -20.13 -11.23 -9.53
CA GLN A 493 -20.73 -9.89 -9.43
C GLN A 493 -19.86 -8.83 -10.14
N LEU A 494 -18.54 -8.88 -9.94
CA LEU A 494 -17.60 -8.03 -10.66
C LEU A 494 -17.73 -8.21 -12.17
N ALA A 495 -17.81 -9.47 -12.64
CA ALA A 495 -18.01 -9.76 -14.06
C ALA A 495 -19.34 -9.22 -14.59
N THR A 496 -20.44 -9.39 -13.83
CA THR A 496 -21.75 -8.86 -14.22
C THR A 496 -21.74 -7.35 -14.42
N ILE A 497 -21.10 -6.60 -13.51
CA ILE A 497 -20.95 -5.14 -13.63
C ILE A 497 -20.18 -4.80 -14.92
N LEU A 498 -18.96 -5.34 -15.07
CA LEU A 498 -18.08 -5.03 -16.19
C LEU A 498 -18.62 -5.48 -17.55
N LEU A 499 -19.30 -6.61 -17.59
CA LEU A 499 -19.97 -7.11 -18.80
C LEU A 499 -21.22 -6.30 -19.13
N GLY A 500 -21.93 -5.81 -18.10
CA GLY A 500 -23.05 -4.89 -18.25
C GLY A 500 -22.62 -3.59 -18.95
N ASP A 501 -21.51 -3.00 -18.52
CA ASP A 501 -20.89 -1.82 -19.14
C ASP A 501 -20.47 -2.10 -20.60
N ALA A 502 -20.06 -3.34 -20.90
CA ALA A 502 -19.78 -3.82 -22.25
C ALA A 502 -21.02 -4.21 -23.05
N GLY A 503 -22.23 -3.91 -22.57
CA GLY A 503 -23.51 -4.17 -23.26
C GLY A 503 -24.00 -5.62 -23.20
N TRP A 504 -23.48 -6.44 -22.27
CA TRP A 504 -23.96 -7.80 -22.07
C TRP A 504 -25.14 -7.80 -21.10
N LYS A 505 -26.28 -8.37 -21.52
CA LYS A 505 -27.41 -8.66 -20.63
C LYS A 505 -27.16 -9.96 -19.88
N GLN A 506 -27.85 -10.18 -18.74
CA GLN A 506 -27.70 -11.37 -17.90
C GLN A 506 -27.91 -12.67 -18.70
N ASP A 507 -28.93 -12.73 -19.56
CA ASP A 507 -29.19 -13.92 -20.39
C ASP A 507 -28.00 -14.30 -21.28
N ARG A 508 -27.27 -13.29 -21.81
CA ARG A 508 -26.07 -13.51 -22.61
C ARG A 508 -24.92 -14.06 -21.74
N ILE A 509 -24.77 -13.56 -20.52
CA ILE A 509 -23.77 -14.04 -19.57
C ILE A 509 -24.06 -15.50 -19.23
N ASP A 510 -25.30 -15.84 -18.90
CA ASP A 510 -25.72 -17.20 -18.53
C ASP A 510 -25.56 -18.17 -19.71
N ALA A 511 -25.92 -17.75 -20.90
CA ALA A 511 -25.71 -18.54 -22.12
C ALA A 511 -24.22 -18.80 -22.40
N ALA A 512 -23.36 -17.80 -22.19
CA ALA A 512 -21.90 -17.94 -22.33
C ALA A 512 -21.33 -18.93 -21.31
N LEU A 513 -21.74 -18.82 -20.05
CA LEU A 513 -21.34 -19.75 -18.99
C LEU A 513 -21.79 -21.20 -19.28
N LYS A 514 -23.01 -21.37 -19.73
CA LYS A 514 -23.59 -22.69 -20.08
C LYS A 514 -22.88 -23.32 -21.27
N ARG A 515 -22.50 -22.52 -22.28
CA ARG A 515 -21.78 -22.99 -23.47
C ARG A 515 -20.40 -23.55 -23.10
N GLY A 516 -19.74 -23.03 -22.08
CA GLY A 516 -18.44 -23.50 -21.59
C GLY A 516 -17.25 -23.11 -22.45
N SER A 517 -17.44 -22.54 -23.64
CA SER A 517 -16.35 -22.05 -24.49
C SER A 517 -15.86 -20.68 -24.01
N THR A 518 -14.56 -20.43 -24.18
CA THR A 518 -13.94 -19.16 -23.83
C THR A 518 -14.50 -18.01 -24.67
N GLN A 519 -14.86 -16.90 -24.01
CA GLN A 519 -15.28 -15.67 -24.67
C GLN A 519 -14.53 -14.49 -24.07
N TYR A 520 -14.11 -13.57 -24.93
CA TYR A 520 -13.43 -12.34 -24.56
C TYR A 520 -14.40 -11.16 -24.74
N ALA A 521 -14.57 -10.37 -23.68
CA ALA A 521 -15.39 -9.16 -23.70
C ALA A 521 -14.49 -7.96 -23.38
N PRO A 522 -14.12 -7.15 -24.38
CA PRO A 522 -13.42 -5.90 -24.14
C PRO A 522 -14.25 -4.98 -23.23
N ILE A 523 -13.59 -4.28 -22.31
CA ILE A 523 -14.20 -3.25 -21.48
C ILE A 523 -14.10 -1.93 -22.26
N PRO A 524 -15.23 -1.18 -22.46
CA PRO A 524 -15.25 0.06 -23.26
C PRO A 524 -14.26 1.10 -22.73
N GLU A 525 -14.23 1.29 -21.42
CA GLU A 525 -13.31 2.19 -20.75
C GLU A 525 -12.41 1.38 -19.80
N ARG A 526 -11.12 1.64 -19.85
CA ARG A 526 -10.18 0.97 -18.96
C ARG A 526 -10.42 1.40 -17.52
N ILE A 527 -10.58 0.43 -16.62
CA ILE A 527 -10.83 0.68 -15.21
C ILE A 527 -9.50 0.58 -14.45
N PRO A 528 -9.02 1.67 -13.84
CA PRO A 528 -7.81 1.65 -13.02
C PRO A 528 -7.87 0.59 -11.92
N VAL A 529 -6.74 -0.09 -11.69
CA VAL A 529 -6.57 -1.07 -10.59
C VAL A 529 -5.33 -0.71 -9.81
N TYR A 530 -5.50 -0.51 -8.52
CA TYR A 530 -4.43 -0.16 -7.58
C TYR A 530 -4.23 -1.30 -6.59
N LEU A 531 -3.06 -1.95 -6.66
CA LEU A 531 -2.64 -2.94 -5.69
C LEU A 531 -1.70 -2.26 -4.71
N TYR A 532 -2.17 -2.00 -3.50
CA TYR A 532 -1.44 -1.27 -2.48
C TYR A 532 -1.28 -2.09 -1.20
N TYR A 533 -0.39 -1.63 -0.33
CA TYR A 533 -0.05 -2.34 0.90
C TYR A 533 -0.08 -1.39 2.08
N GLN A 534 -1.17 -1.39 2.79
CA GLN A 534 -1.40 -0.54 3.95
C GLN A 534 -1.79 -1.39 5.16
N THR A 535 -0.95 -1.35 6.19
CA THR A 535 -1.11 -2.15 7.41
C THR A 535 -1.76 -1.38 8.55
N ALA A 536 -1.88 -0.06 8.43
CA ALA A 536 -2.64 0.77 9.35
C ALA A 536 -3.30 1.94 8.63
N TRP A 537 -4.51 2.28 9.06
CA TRP A 537 -5.27 3.47 8.62
C TRP A 537 -6.33 3.82 9.66
N VAL A 538 -6.95 4.98 9.52
CA VAL A 538 -8.12 5.36 10.30
C VAL A 538 -9.35 5.22 9.42
N ALA A 539 -10.29 4.35 9.83
CA ALA A 539 -11.57 4.17 9.16
C ALA A 539 -12.58 5.26 9.58
N GLU A 540 -13.79 5.19 9.04
CA GLU A 540 -14.92 6.01 9.48
C GLU A 540 -15.08 5.94 11.01
N GLU A 541 -15.66 6.98 11.61
CA GLU A 541 -15.81 7.14 13.07
C GLU A 541 -14.48 7.21 13.84
N ASN A 542 -13.39 7.62 13.18
CA ASN A 542 -12.04 7.73 13.77
C ASN A 542 -11.54 6.43 14.41
N SER A 543 -11.93 5.28 13.86
CA SER A 543 -11.53 3.97 14.35
C SER A 543 -10.20 3.53 13.71
N PRO A 544 -9.09 3.43 14.48
CA PRO A 544 -7.83 2.94 13.95
C PRO A 544 -7.93 1.45 13.60
N GLN A 545 -7.45 1.12 12.42
CA GLN A 545 -7.42 -0.23 11.87
C GLN A 545 -5.97 -0.68 11.68
N TYR A 546 -5.69 -1.94 12.01
CA TYR A 546 -4.38 -2.54 11.84
C TYR A 546 -4.49 -3.90 11.14
N ARG A 547 -3.50 -4.25 10.35
CA ARG A 547 -3.41 -5.56 9.66
C ARG A 547 -2.04 -6.16 9.81
N ALA A 548 -1.98 -7.47 9.87
CA ALA A 548 -0.72 -8.19 9.94
C ALA A 548 0.17 -7.86 8.73
N ASP A 549 1.43 -7.56 8.99
CA ASP A 549 2.45 -7.36 7.96
C ASP A 549 2.85 -8.71 7.34
N ILE A 550 2.05 -9.17 6.38
CA ILE A 550 2.21 -10.49 5.77
C ILE A 550 3.47 -10.63 4.91
N TYR A 551 4.10 -9.52 4.53
CA TYR A 551 5.28 -9.51 3.67
C TYR A 551 6.54 -8.99 4.33
N ASN A 552 6.49 -8.69 5.62
CA ASN A 552 7.58 -8.14 6.44
C ASN A 552 8.09 -6.79 5.90
N TYR A 553 7.16 -5.86 5.63
CA TYR A 553 7.46 -4.52 5.14
C TYR A 553 7.49 -3.44 6.24
N ASP A 554 7.08 -3.78 7.48
CA ASP A 554 6.99 -2.84 8.60
C ASP A 554 8.22 -2.89 9.55
N GLN A 555 9.26 -3.63 9.19
CA GLN A 555 10.41 -3.88 10.08
C GLN A 555 11.21 -2.63 10.42
N SER A 556 11.15 -1.58 9.58
CA SER A 556 11.90 -0.34 9.78
C SER A 556 11.55 0.38 11.08
N ILE A 557 10.33 0.23 11.60
CA ILE A 557 9.89 0.88 12.85
C ILE A 557 10.79 0.56 14.05
N ASN A 558 11.46 -0.59 14.05
CA ASN A 558 12.40 -0.97 15.09
C ASN A 558 13.64 -0.04 15.14
N ASN A 559 13.98 0.62 14.03
CA ASN A 559 15.12 1.53 13.96
C ASN A 559 14.83 2.90 14.61
N ALA A 560 13.57 3.24 14.84
CA ALA A 560 13.16 4.50 15.45
C ALA A 560 13.36 4.53 16.97
N THR A 561 13.52 3.37 17.61
CA THR A 561 13.48 3.20 19.08
C THR A 561 14.48 4.09 19.82
N SER A 562 15.65 4.33 19.24
CA SER A 562 16.71 5.16 19.84
C SER A 562 16.43 6.67 19.85
N PHE A 563 15.42 7.13 19.10
CA PHE A 563 15.11 8.55 18.93
C PHE A 563 13.74 8.94 19.51
N LEU A 564 12.99 7.99 20.07
CA LEU A 564 11.58 8.16 20.41
C LEU A 564 11.31 9.31 21.39
N GLU A 565 12.10 9.43 22.44
CA GLU A 565 11.91 10.50 23.45
C GLU A 565 12.07 11.90 22.83
N ASN A 566 13.00 12.04 21.88
CA ASN A 566 13.22 13.32 21.20
C ASN A 566 12.14 13.60 20.14
N ILE A 567 11.67 12.55 19.44
CA ILE A 567 10.63 12.66 18.40
C ILE A 567 9.27 13.04 19.01
N LYS A 568 8.93 12.47 20.16
CA LYS A 568 7.64 12.67 20.85
C LYS A 568 7.30 14.15 21.09
N LYS A 569 8.30 14.99 21.31
CA LYS A 569 8.11 16.42 21.57
C LYS A 569 7.59 17.21 20.36
N TYR A 570 7.83 16.72 19.15
CA TYR A 570 7.48 17.38 17.90
C TYR A 570 6.13 16.91 17.33
N LEU A 571 5.53 15.85 17.88
CA LEU A 571 4.27 15.26 17.44
C LEU A 571 3.17 15.40 18.47
#